data_aedf44826818798477cf48f1b703440b
#
_entry.id   aedf44826818798477cf48f1b703440b
#
_cell.length_a   1.000
_cell.length_b   1.000
_cell.length_c   1.000
_cell.angle_alpha   90.00
_cell.angle_beta   90.00
_cell.angle_gamma   90.00
#
_symmetry.space_group_name_H-M   'P 1'
#
loop_
_entity.id
_entity.type
_entity.pdbx_description
1 polymer ?
#
loop_
_entity_poly.entity_id
_entity_poly.type
_entity_poly.pdbx_seq_one_letter_code
_entity_poly.pdbx_strand_id
1 'polypeptide(L)'
;TARMAAKYADGWNIPYIGPGAYSHKSQVLDEWCEKEGRDPAEVKRATQLGFFMAASDDPEVMRRAEAEMTRQTPHQTPSGQLAGSPAQVAERIGKFRDAGVTDLNIAFRPPIDWEALEVFVTDVMPNFS
;
A
#
# COMPACT_ATOMS: atom_id res chain seq x y z
N THR A 1 7.49 -7.33 16.30
CA THR A 1 8.37 -7.87 15.29
C THR A 1 7.76 -9.08 14.58
N ALA A 2 8.37 -9.50 13.46
CA ALA A 2 7.86 -10.62 12.68
C ALA A 2 7.73 -11.91 13.48
N ARG A 3 8.68 -12.20 14.38
CA ARG A 3 8.62 -13.39 15.24
C ARG A 3 7.40 -13.38 16.16
N MET A 4 7.13 -12.25 16.79
CA MET A 4 5.98 -12.11 17.69
C MET A 4 4.67 -12.22 16.91
N ALA A 5 4.61 -11.63 15.73
CA ALA A 5 3.45 -11.75 14.84
C ALA A 5 3.22 -13.21 14.43
N ALA A 6 4.27 -13.93 14.04
CA ALA A 6 4.19 -15.33 13.66
C ALA A 6 3.69 -16.22 14.82
N LYS A 7 4.07 -15.89 16.03
CA LYS A 7 3.73 -16.70 17.21
C LYS A 7 2.32 -16.41 17.74
N TYR A 8 1.89 -15.16 17.77
CA TYR A 8 0.70 -14.73 18.51
C TYR A 8 -0.35 -13.97 17.73
N ALA A 9 0.00 -13.36 16.60
CA ALA A 9 -0.89 -12.42 15.94
C ALA A 9 -1.81 -13.07 14.93
N ASP A 10 -3.02 -12.51 14.78
CA ASP A 10 -3.94 -12.85 13.69
C ASP A 10 -3.66 -12.03 12.43
N GLY A 11 -2.98 -10.89 12.59
CA GLY A 11 -2.65 -9.99 11.50
C GLY A 11 -1.38 -9.19 11.77
N TRP A 12 -0.83 -8.66 10.70
CA TRP A 12 0.42 -7.92 10.70
C TRP A 12 0.30 -6.72 9.79
N ASN A 13 0.70 -5.55 10.28
CA ASN A 13 0.63 -4.30 9.50
C ASN A 13 1.98 -3.61 9.49
N ILE A 14 2.46 -3.26 8.29
CA ILE A 14 3.64 -2.42 8.11
C ILE A 14 3.24 -1.26 7.23
N PRO A 15 3.20 -0.03 7.77
CA PRO A 15 2.76 1.14 7.03
C PRO A 15 3.89 1.79 6.22
N TYR A 16 3.53 2.44 5.14
CA TYR A 16 4.34 3.41 4.38
C TYR A 16 5.67 2.87 3.86
N ILE A 17 5.72 1.60 3.45
CA ILE A 17 6.88 1.02 2.77
C ILE A 17 6.51 0.56 1.36
N GLY A 18 7.53 0.46 0.49
CA GLY A 18 7.33 0.01 -0.88
C GLY A 18 7.09 -1.50 -1.00
N PRO A 19 6.59 -1.96 -2.17
CA PRO A 19 6.28 -3.37 -2.38
C PRO A 19 7.49 -4.31 -2.22
N GLY A 20 8.68 -3.88 -2.66
CA GLY A 20 9.91 -4.66 -2.52
C GLY A 20 10.30 -4.88 -1.07
N ALA A 21 10.28 -3.82 -0.27
CA ALA A 21 10.56 -3.91 1.17
C ALA A 21 9.51 -4.75 1.88
N TYR A 22 8.23 -4.60 1.51
CA TYR A 22 7.16 -5.42 2.07
C TYR A 22 7.35 -6.89 1.74
N SER A 23 7.71 -7.22 0.50
CA SER A 23 7.97 -8.59 0.08
C SER A 23 9.05 -9.24 0.93
N HIS A 24 10.15 -8.53 1.18
CA HIS A 24 11.24 -9.03 2.02
C HIS A 24 10.76 -9.32 3.46
N LYS A 25 10.02 -8.38 4.04
CA LYS A 25 9.49 -8.56 5.41
C LYS A 25 8.44 -9.67 5.47
N SER A 26 7.65 -9.82 4.41
CA SER A 26 6.69 -10.91 4.29
C SER A 26 7.37 -12.29 4.27
N GLN A 27 8.50 -12.40 3.57
CA GLN A 27 9.31 -13.61 3.57
C GLN A 27 9.88 -13.92 4.96
N VAL A 28 10.35 -12.90 5.67
CA VAL A 28 10.82 -13.07 7.05
C VAL A 28 9.70 -13.57 7.95
N LEU A 29 8.49 -13.06 7.79
CA LEU A 29 7.32 -13.55 8.52
C LEU A 29 7.02 -15.01 8.19
N ASP A 30 7.09 -15.41 6.91
CA ASP A 30 6.91 -16.80 6.50
C ASP A 30 7.90 -17.73 7.17
N GLU A 31 9.16 -17.34 7.22
CA GLU A 31 10.23 -18.12 7.87
C GLU A 31 9.97 -18.30 9.37
N TRP A 32 9.54 -17.25 10.06
CA TRP A 32 9.19 -17.35 11.48
C TRP A 32 7.96 -18.21 11.72
N CYS A 33 6.94 -18.12 10.82
CA CYS A 33 5.76 -18.99 10.91
C CYS A 33 6.16 -20.47 10.80
N GLU A 34 7.04 -20.80 9.87
CA GLU A 34 7.59 -22.17 9.74
C GLU A 34 8.27 -22.63 11.03
N LYS A 35 9.12 -21.78 11.60
CA LYS A 35 9.84 -22.09 12.85
C LYS A 35 8.90 -22.28 14.04
N GLU A 36 7.80 -21.55 14.08
CA GLU A 36 6.80 -21.62 15.16
C GLU A 36 5.71 -22.67 14.88
N GLY A 37 5.81 -23.41 13.77
CA GLY A 37 4.84 -24.44 13.42
C GLY A 37 3.48 -23.91 13.01
N ARG A 38 3.43 -22.70 12.46
CA ARG A 38 2.19 -22.04 12.07
C ARG A 38 2.10 -21.88 10.55
N ASP A 39 0.88 -22.06 9.99
CA ASP A 39 0.64 -21.80 8.58
C ASP A 39 0.76 -20.28 8.30
N PRO A 40 1.68 -19.85 7.43
CA PRO A 40 1.83 -18.43 7.11
C PRO A 40 0.55 -17.79 6.58
N ALA A 41 -0.33 -18.53 5.92
CA ALA A 41 -1.59 -18.04 5.39
C ALA A 41 -2.60 -17.65 6.47
N GLU A 42 -2.41 -18.08 7.72
CA GLU A 42 -3.27 -17.71 8.84
C GLU A 42 -3.06 -16.26 9.31
N VAL A 43 -1.91 -15.67 8.98
CA VAL A 43 -1.58 -14.30 9.39
C VAL A 43 -2.00 -13.34 8.28
N LYS A 44 -2.96 -12.48 8.56
CA LYS A 44 -3.36 -11.41 7.64
C LYS A 44 -2.22 -10.43 7.49
N ARG A 45 -2.01 -9.96 6.25
CA ARG A 45 -0.91 -9.07 5.92
C ARG A 45 -1.45 -7.76 5.40
N ALA A 46 -1.40 -6.75 6.26
CA ALA A 46 -1.90 -5.42 5.96
C ALA A 46 -0.77 -4.44 5.71
N THR A 47 -1.05 -3.44 4.90
CA THR A 47 -0.21 -2.25 4.79
C THR A 47 -1.10 -1.01 4.80
N GLN A 48 -0.54 0.12 5.15
CA GLN A 48 -1.22 1.41 5.11
C GLN A 48 -0.43 2.34 4.21
N LEU A 49 -1.12 2.97 3.26
CA LEU A 49 -0.50 3.86 2.27
C LEU A 49 -1.26 5.17 2.23
N GLY A 50 -0.53 6.27 2.01
CA GLY A 50 -1.15 7.56 1.76
C GLY A 50 -1.72 7.61 0.35
N PHE A 51 -2.79 8.40 0.15
CA PHE A 51 -3.46 8.55 -1.12
C PHE A 51 -3.08 9.87 -1.78
N PHE A 52 -2.31 9.77 -2.87
CA PHE A 52 -1.86 10.93 -3.67
C PHE A 52 -1.98 10.63 -5.17
N MET A 53 -2.98 9.84 -5.54
CA MET A 53 -3.25 9.53 -6.94
C MET A 53 -3.73 10.77 -7.67
N ALA A 54 -3.23 10.99 -8.90
CA ALA A 54 -3.79 11.98 -9.82
C ALA A 54 -5.11 11.47 -10.41
N ALA A 55 -6.05 12.38 -10.65
CA ALA A 55 -7.34 12.01 -11.24
C ALA A 55 -7.22 11.52 -12.69
N SER A 56 -6.11 11.84 -13.37
CA SER A 56 -5.84 11.43 -14.74
C SER A 56 -4.33 11.38 -14.99
N ASP A 57 -3.93 10.99 -16.19
CA ASP A 57 -2.53 10.99 -16.62
C ASP A 57 -2.07 12.33 -17.21
N ASP A 58 -2.91 13.36 -17.14
CA ASP A 58 -2.54 14.72 -17.56
C ASP A 58 -1.32 15.20 -16.76
N PRO A 59 -0.24 15.67 -17.42
CA PRO A 59 0.99 16.05 -16.73
C PRO A 59 0.80 17.12 -15.66
N GLU A 60 -0.09 18.09 -15.86
CA GLU A 60 -0.35 19.12 -14.87
C GLU A 60 -1.10 18.58 -13.66
N VAL A 61 -2.05 17.68 -13.86
CA VAL A 61 -2.80 17.02 -12.79
C VAL A 61 -1.83 16.14 -11.98
N MET A 62 -0.97 15.40 -12.65
CA MET A 62 0.05 14.56 -11.98
C MET A 62 1.05 15.41 -11.20
N ARG A 63 1.49 16.53 -11.76
CA ARG A 63 2.41 17.44 -11.09
C ARG A 63 1.82 18.01 -9.80
N ARG A 64 0.55 18.39 -9.82
CA ARG A 64 -0.14 18.89 -8.62
C ARG A 64 -0.30 17.83 -7.54
N ALA A 65 -0.61 16.60 -7.93
CA ALA A 65 -0.72 15.50 -6.98
C ALA A 65 0.63 15.18 -6.33
N GLU A 66 1.71 15.17 -7.11
CA GLU A 66 3.07 14.96 -6.61
C GLU A 66 3.51 16.07 -5.67
N ALA A 67 3.22 17.33 -6.02
CA ALA A 67 3.53 18.47 -5.16
C ALA A 67 2.81 18.37 -3.81
N GLU A 68 1.57 17.95 -3.80
CA GLU A 68 0.80 17.76 -2.57
C GLU A 68 1.37 16.60 -1.73
N MET A 69 1.76 15.51 -2.36
CA MET A 69 2.44 14.41 -1.67
C MET A 69 3.72 14.89 -0.98
N THR A 70 4.56 15.62 -1.71
CA THR A 70 5.82 16.15 -1.17
C THR A 70 5.57 17.11 0.00
N ARG A 71 4.53 17.95 -0.11
CA ARG A 71 4.16 18.89 0.95
C ARG A 71 3.71 18.17 2.23
N GLN A 72 2.87 17.15 2.08
CA GLN A 72 2.30 16.44 3.24
C GLN A 72 3.24 15.38 3.84
N THR A 73 4.09 14.78 3.00
CA THR A 73 4.91 13.64 3.43
C THR A 73 6.38 13.81 3.02
N PRO A 74 7.06 14.91 3.44
CA PRO A 74 8.42 15.21 2.96
C PRO A 74 9.46 14.18 3.41
N HIS A 75 9.17 13.40 4.45
CA HIS A 75 10.11 12.41 4.99
C HIS A 75 9.70 10.96 4.71
N GLN A 76 8.64 10.75 3.94
CA GLN A 76 8.18 9.40 3.61
C GLN A 76 8.67 8.99 2.21
N THR A 77 8.92 7.70 2.06
CA THR A 77 9.35 7.13 0.78
C THR A 77 8.17 7.15 -0.21
N PRO A 78 8.34 7.73 -1.41
CA PRO A 78 7.25 7.76 -2.41
C PRO A 78 6.73 6.37 -2.80
N SER A 79 7.57 5.34 -2.78
CA SER A 79 7.15 3.95 -3.09
C SER A 79 6.18 3.38 -2.05
N GLY A 80 6.12 3.96 -0.86
CA GLY A 80 5.15 3.62 0.19
C GLY A 80 3.87 4.43 0.14
N GLN A 81 3.55 5.05 -1.00
CA GLN A 81 2.35 5.86 -1.21
C GLN A 81 1.64 5.43 -2.50
N LEU A 82 0.33 5.61 -2.56
CA LEU A 82 -0.43 5.46 -3.79
C LEU A 82 -0.38 6.77 -4.56
N ALA A 83 0.62 6.92 -5.43
CA ALA A 83 0.90 8.16 -6.15
C ALA A 83 1.05 7.89 -7.65
N GLY A 84 0.83 8.92 -8.45
CA GLY A 84 0.92 8.85 -9.90
C GLY A 84 -0.45 8.78 -10.58
N SER A 85 -0.47 8.36 -11.84
CA SER A 85 -1.71 8.21 -12.60
C SER A 85 -2.54 7.02 -12.07
N PRO A 86 -3.82 6.93 -12.43
CA PRO A 86 -4.65 5.78 -12.05
C PRO A 86 -4.02 4.44 -12.46
N ALA A 87 -3.42 4.36 -13.67
CA ALA A 87 -2.76 3.15 -14.14
C ALA A 87 -1.54 2.79 -13.28
N GLN A 88 -0.75 3.79 -12.88
CA GLN A 88 0.41 3.56 -12.02
C GLN A 88 0.02 3.12 -10.62
N VAL A 89 -1.07 3.67 -10.09
CA VAL A 89 -1.60 3.24 -8.79
C VAL A 89 -2.11 1.80 -8.86
N ALA A 90 -2.83 1.44 -9.92
CA ALA A 90 -3.30 0.06 -10.12
C ALA A 90 -2.13 -0.92 -10.18
N GLU A 91 -1.07 -0.57 -10.91
CA GLU A 91 0.14 -1.39 -11.00
C GLU A 91 0.80 -1.57 -9.63
N ARG A 92 0.90 -0.50 -8.84
CA ARG A 92 1.48 -0.55 -7.51
C ARG A 92 0.67 -1.43 -6.55
N ILE A 93 -0.65 -1.34 -6.58
CA ILE A 93 -1.51 -2.20 -5.78
C ILE A 93 -1.29 -3.68 -6.16
N GLY A 94 -1.17 -3.96 -7.46
CA GLY A 94 -0.83 -5.30 -7.94
C GLY A 94 0.49 -5.82 -7.38
N LYS A 95 1.50 -4.97 -7.29
CA LYS A 95 2.79 -5.33 -6.70
C LYS A 95 2.69 -5.62 -5.21
N PHE A 96 1.89 -4.89 -4.46
CA PHE A 96 1.63 -5.19 -3.05
C PHE A 96 0.90 -6.52 -2.88
N ARG A 97 -0.10 -6.78 -3.72
CA ARG A 97 -0.79 -8.07 -3.72
C ARG A 97 0.20 -9.21 -3.96
N ASP A 98 1.09 -9.07 -4.94
CA ASP A 98 2.11 -10.08 -5.26
C ASP A 98 3.15 -10.22 -4.13
N ALA A 99 3.35 -9.17 -3.33
CA ALA A 99 4.21 -9.19 -2.15
C ALA A 99 3.56 -9.85 -0.93
N GLY A 100 2.30 -10.27 -1.03
CA GLY A 100 1.59 -10.98 0.02
C GLY A 100 0.57 -10.15 0.80
N VAL A 101 0.32 -8.90 0.42
CA VAL A 101 -0.68 -8.05 1.09
C VAL A 101 -2.07 -8.61 0.87
N THR A 102 -2.81 -8.82 1.97
CA THR A 102 -4.21 -9.27 1.94
C THR A 102 -5.19 -8.13 2.24
N ASP A 103 -4.73 -7.11 2.98
CA ASP A 103 -5.56 -5.99 3.41
C ASP A 103 -4.82 -4.67 3.18
N LEU A 104 -5.42 -3.79 2.40
CA LEU A 104 -4.84 -2.48 2.10
C LEU A 104 -5.66 -1.38 2.79
N ASN A 105 -5.01 -0.63 3.66
CA ASN A 105 -5.60 0.53 4.31
C ASN A 105 -5.10 1.80 3.62
N ILE A 106 -6.02 2.67 3.27
CA ILE A 106 -5.68 3.92 2.58
C ILE A 106 -5.92 5.09 3.52
N ALA A 107 -4.85 5.87 3.75
CA ALA A 107 -4.90 7.03 4.62
C ALA A 107 -5.20 8.29 3.80
N PHE A 108 -6.27 8.99 4.14
CA PHE A 108 -6.64 10.25 3.53
C PHE A 108 -6.36 11.40 4.48
N ARG A 109 -5.75 12.45 3.97
CA ARG A 109 -5.48 13.68 4.74
C ARG A 109 -6.10 14.89 4.04
N PRO A 110 -6.76 15.78 4.75
CA PRO A 110 -7.28 17.01 4.15
C PRO A 110 -6.14 17.89 3.57
N PRO A 111 -6.37 18.59 2.45
CA PRO A 111 -7.59 18.56 1.65
C PRO A 111 -7.70 17.27 0.81
N ILE A 112 -8.92 16.74 0.71
CA ILE A 112 -9.16 15.51 -0.06
C ILE A 112 -9.44 15.89 -1.52
N ASP A 113 -8.74 15.24 -2.45
CA ASP A 113 -9.03 15.33 -3.87
C ASP A 113 -10.19 14.39 -4.21
N TRP A 114 -11.39 14.92 -4.20
CA TRP A 114 -12.61 14.14 -4.43
C TRP A 114 -12.71 13.57 -5.84
N GLU A 115 -12.18 14.29 -6.82
CA GLU A 115 -12.15 13.80 -8.20
C GLU A 115 -11.25 12.56 -8.33
N ALA A 116 -10.06 12.62 -7.76
CA ALA A 116 -9.13 11.48 -7.74
C ALA A 116 -9.72 10.29 -6.98
N LEU A 117 -10.39 10.54 -5.86
CA LEU A 117 -11.03 9.47 -5.08
C LEU A 117 -12.15 8.80 -5.87
N GLU A 118 -12.96 9.57 -6.60
CA GLU A 118 -14.01 9.02 -7.45
C GLU A 118 -13.43 8.13 -8.54
N VAL A 119 -12.38 8.58 -9.23
CA VAL A 119 -11.67 7.78 -10.24
C VAL A 119 -11.10 6.51 -9.63
N PHE A 120 -10.52 6.59 -8.45
CA PHE A 120 -9.99 5.42 -7.75
C PHE A 120 -11.10 4.37 -7.48
N VAL A 121 -12.24 4.81 -6.98
CA VAL A 121 -13.37 3.91 -6.65
C VAL A 121 -13.96 3.30 -7.91
N THR A 122 -14.07 4.05 -9.01
CA THR A 122 -14.73 3.59 -10.22
C THR A 122 -13.81 2.82 -11.17
N ASP A 123 -12.53 3.21 -11.25
CA ASP A 123 -11.61 2.70 -12.28
C ASP A 123 -10.50 1.79 -11.73
N VAL A 124 -10.13 1.93 -10.47
CA VAL A 124 -9.00 1.18 -9.88
C VAL A 124 -9.48 0.07 -8.95
N MET A 125 -10.32 0.38 -7.98
CA MET A 125 -10.79 -0.60 -6.98
C MET A 125 -11.45 -1.84 -7.60
N PRO A 126 -12.28 -1.75 -8.64
CA PRO A 126 -12.95 -2.93 -9.20
C PRO A 126 -11.99 -4.02 -9.69
N ASN A 127 -10.74 -3.66 -10.01
CA ASN A 127 -9.72 -4.61 -10.46
C ASN A 127 -9.20 -5.51 -9.32
N PHE A 128 -9.50 -5.18 -8.07
CA PHE A 128 -8.95 -5.85 -6.89
C PHE A 128 -10.02 -6.36 -5.92
N SER A 129 -11.27 -6.28 -6.30
CA SER A 129 -12.37 -6.77 -5.46
C SER A 129 -12.84 -8.16 -5.84
#